data_732c5aa6632454725500b1004b144d67
#
_entry.id   732c5aa6632454725500b1004b144d67
#
_cell.length_a   1.000
_cell.length_b   1.000
_cell.length_c   1.000
_cell.angle_alpha   90.00
_cell.angle_beta   90.00
_cell.angle_gamma   90.00
#
_symmetry.space_group_name_H-M   'P 1'
#
loop_
_entity.id
_entity.type
_entity.pdbx_description
1 polymer ?
#
loop_
_entity_poly.entity_id
_entity_poly.type
_entity_poly.pdbx_seq_one_letter_code
_entity_poly.pdbx_strand_id
1 'polypeptide(L)'
;MLLTTERLVLRRFRAADAPALAAYRSDEETARYQSWVPPFTLARAEDFVVQMAGREPDAPGWFQWAVELTSQRVLIGDVGVGLHDNLMQADLGFTFAPAYRGQGYATEAVRAVLDRVFTVQGVRRVSAECDARNEASARLLERVGFTREGRQRSSTWLKGEWTDDLLFGLLSEDWPPGAP
;
A
#
# COMPACT_ATOMS: atom_id res chain seq x y z
N MET A 1 6.75 16.49 1.30
CA MET A 1 5.73 16.19 0.26
C MET A 1 4.50 15.63 0.95
N LEU A 2 3.30 16.10 0.57
CA LEU A 2 2.01 15.70 1.12
C LEU A 2 1.04 15.48 -0.03
N LEU A 3 0.18 14.44 0.09
CA LEU A 3 -1.03 14.31 -0.71
C LEU A 3 -2.21 14.49 0.24
N THR A 4 -3.17 15.30 -0.15
CA THR A 4 -4.33 15.59 0.68
C THR A 4 -5.60 15.21 -0.07
N THR A 5 -6.48 14.48 0.58
CA THR A 5 -7.80 14.12 0.10
C THR A 5 -8.87 14.75 1.00
N GLU A 6 -10.13 14.39 0.83
CA GLU A 6 -11.22 14.88 1.67
C GLU A 6 -11.02 14.53 3.15
N ARG A 7 -10.55 13.29 3.44
CA ARG A 7 -10.48 12.77 4.80
C ARG A 7 -9.06 12.42 5.26
N LEU A 8 -8.07 12.38 4.34
CA LEU A 8 -6.76 11.83 4.61
C LEU A 8 -5.64 12.81 4.26
N VAL A 9 -4.53 12.66 4.99
CA VAL A 9 -3.22 13.20 4.63
C VAL A 9 -2.25 12.05 4.45
N LEU A 10 -1.71 11.90 3.24
CA LEU A 10 -0.65 10.95 2.96
C LEU A 10 0.69 11.68 2.99
N ARG A 11 1.59 11.20 3.82
CA ARG A 11 2.84 11.88 4.15
C ARG A 11 3.98 10.89 4.38
N ARG A 12 5.19 11.41 4.56
CA ARG A 12 6.30 10.60 5.07
C ARG A 12 6.00 10.12 6.49
N PHE A 13 6.52 8.95 6.83
CA PHE A 13 6.51 8.47 8.20
C PHE A 13 7.29 9.44 9.13
N ARG A 14 6.84 9.50 10.37
CA ARG A 14 7.46 10.26 11.47
C ARG A 14 7.76 9.30 12.62
N ALA A 15 8.74 9.61 13.46
CA ALA A 15 9.07 8.78 14.64
C ALA A 15 7.82 8.47 15.50
N ALA A 16 6.92 9.45 15.66
CA ALA A 16 5.68 9.29 16.41
C ALA A 16 4.69 8.25 15.82
N ASP A 17 4.88 7.80 14.58
CA ASP A 17 4.03 6.80 13.93
C ASP A 17 4.36 5.36 14.36
N ALA A 18 5.57 5.12 14.89
CA ALA A 18 6.06 3.79 15.19
C ALA A 18 5.14 2.97 16.12
N PRO A 19 4.55 3.53 17.19
CA PRO A 19 3.62 2.76 18.04
C PRO A 19 2.36 2.30 17.27
N ALA A 20 1.76 3.16 16.48
CA ALA A 20 0.57 2.82 15.70
C ALA A 20 0.90 1.79 14.60
N LEU A 21 2.05 1.95 13.93
CA LEU A 21 2.57 1.00 12.95
C LEU A 21 2.79 -0.38 13.57
N ALA A 22 3.45 -0.44 14.74
CA ALA A 22 3.66 -1.68 15.47
C ALA A 22 2.33 -2.35 15.84
N ALA A 23 1.35 -1.58 16.31
CA ALA A 23 0.06 -2.08 16.73
C ALA A 23 -0.70 -2.74 15.57
N TYR A 24 -0.91 -2.07 14.43
CA TYR A 24 -1.71 -2.66 13.35
C TYR A 24 -0.96 -3.76 12.58
N ARG A 25 0.39 -3.73 12.53
CA ARG A 25 1.16 -4.82 11.92
C ARG A 25 1.30 -6.05 12.83
N SER A 26 1.05 -5.89 14.14
CA SER A 26 0.99 -7.01 15.10
C SER A 26 -0.36 -7.72 15.12
N ASP A 27 -1.40 -7.13 14.53
CA ASP A 27 -2.70 -7.76 14.41
C ASP A 27 -2.60 -8.99 13.48
N GLU A 28 -3.04 -10.15 13.96
CA GLU A 28 -2.89 -11.43 13.24
C GLU A 28 -3.66 -11.46 11.92
N GLU A 29 -4.85 -10.87 11.90
CA GLU A 29 -5.66 -10.79 10.69
C GLU A 29 -5.00 -9.87 9.65
N THR A 30 -4.44 -8.74 10.07
CA THR A 30 -3.66 -7.83 9.22
C THR A 30 -2.44 -8.52 8.64
N ALA A 31 -1.70 -9.23 9.48
CA ALA A 31 -0.48 -9.93 9.08
C ALA A 31 -0.74 -11.18 8.24
N ARG A 32 -1.94 -11.74 8.25
CA ARG A 32 -2.26 -13.07 7.69
C ARG A 32 -1.71 -13.29 6.29
N TYR A 33 -1.86 -12.30 5.41
CA TYR A 33 -1.43 -12.34 4.01
C TYR A 33 -0.19 -11.48 3.73
N GLN A 34 0.51 -11.04 4.76
CA GLN A 34 1.68 -10.20 4.64
C GLN A 34 2.97 -10.99 4.88
N SER A 35 4.08 -10.51 4.35
CA SER A 35 5.39 -11.16 4.44
C SER A 35 5.99 -11.21 5.85
N TRP A 36 5.47 -10.41 6.79
CA TRP A 36 5.97 -10.40 8.17
C TRP A 36 5.15 -11.31 9.10
N VAL A 37 5.79 -11.73 10.18
CA VAL A 37 5.16 -12.53 11.25
C VAL A 37 4.95 -11.64 12.48
N PRO A 38 3.76 -11.66 13.12
CA PRO A 38 3.53 -11.01 14.40
C PRO A 38 4.34 -11.67 15.54
N PRO A 39 4.69 -10.92 16.60
CA PRO A 39 4.46 -9.49 16.76
C PRO A 39 5.42 -8.63 15.93
N PHE A 40 4.90 -7.54 15.36
CA PHE A 40 5.73 -6.50 14.77
C PHE A 40 6.14 -5.54 15.87
N THR A 41 7.33 -5.76 16.43
CA THR A 41 7.78 -5.05 17.66
C THR A 41 7.93 -3.55 17.43
N LEU A 42 7.89 -2.76 18.51
CA LEU A 42 8.13 -1.32 18.45
C LEU A 42 9.49 -1.01 17.82
N ALA A 43 10.54 -1.73 18.19
CA ALA A 43 11.87 -1.55 17.60
C ALA A 43 11.88 -1.76 16.09
N ARG A 44 11.20 -2.80 15.57
CA ARG A 44 11.05 -3.01 14.13
C ARG A 44 10.27 -1.88 13.44
N ALA A 45 9.28 -1.31 14.14
CA ALA A 45 8.52 -0.18 13.62
C ALA A 45 9.36 1.10 13.57
N GLU A 46 10.18 1.35 14.58
CA GLU A 46 11.13 2.46 14.64
C GLU A 46 12.16 2.36 13.50
N ASP A 47 12.78 1.19 13.33
CA ASP A 47 13.72 0.91 12.23
C ASP A 47 13.06 1.13 10.86
N PHE A 48 11.83 0.64 10.67
CA PHE A 48 11.07 0.84 9.45
C PHE A 48 10.80 2.32 9.16
N VAL A 49 10.38 3.07 10.18
CA VAL A 49 10.12 4.52 10.07
C VAL A 49 11.39 5.27 9.68
N VAL A 50 12.53 4.97 10.30
CA VAL A 50 13.82 5.57 9.97
C VAL A 50 14.22 5.24 8.52
N GLN A 51 14.08 3.98 8.11
CA GLN A 51 14.38 3.56 6.75
C GLN A 51 13.51 4.29 5.72
N MET A 52 12.20 4.39 5.97
CA MET A 52 11.28 5.06 5.05
C MET A 52 11.45 6.59 5.03
N ALA A 53 11.87 7.20 6.14
CA ALA A 53 12.18 8.63 6.19
C ALA A 53 13.34 9.02 5.27
N GLY A 54 14.31 8.11 5.05
CA GLY A 54 15.44 8.29 4.14
C GLY A 54 15.16 7.99 2.67
N ARG A 55 13.97 7.52 2.32
CA ARG A 55 13.59 7.19 0.92
C ARG A 55 12.98 8.38 0.21
N GLU A 56 13.19 8.44 -1.11
CA GLU A 56 12.55 9.44 -1.96
C GLU A 56 11.43 8.79 -2.79
N PRO A 57 10.23 9.42 -2.86
CA PRO A 57 9.10 8.84 -3.58
C PRO A 57 9.30 8.77 -5.10
N ASP A 58 10.23 9.59 -5.63
CA ASP A 58 10.49 9.68 -7.07
C ASP A 58 11.79 8.94 -7.49
N ALA A 59 12.41 8.22 -6.56
CA ALA A 59 13.57 7.38 -6.82
C ALA A 59 13.19 5.89 -6.92
N PRO A 60 13.93 5.07 -7.67
CA PRO A 60 13.74 3.63 -7.71
C PRO A 60 13.75 2.99 -6.33
N GLY A 61 12.94 1.97 -6.16
CA GLY A 61 12.76 1.24 -4.90
C GLY A 61 11.45 1.55 -4.20
N TRP A 62 11.26 0.95 -3.02
CA TRP A 62 10.04 1.10 -2.25
C TRP A 62 10.02 2.40 -1.45
N PHE A 63 8.93 3.14 -1.59
CA PHE A 63 8.54 4.25 -0.72
C PHE A 63 7.17 3.97 -0.10
N GLN A 64 7.02 4.23 1.19
CA GLN A 64 5.75 4.03 1.90
C GLN A 64 5.16 5.37 2.34
N TRP A 65 3.93 5.61 1.92
CA TRP A 65 3.11 6.73 2.37
C TRP A 65 2.42 6.36 3.67
N ALA A 66 2.68 7.09 4.75
CA ALA A 66 1.89 7.02 5.97
C ALA A 66 0.54 7.68 5.73
N VAL A 67 -0.55 6.97 6.01
CA VAL A 67 -1.93 7.47 5.84
C VAL A 67 -2.46 7.94 7.18
N GLU A 68 -2.62 9.26 7.30
CA GLU A 68 -3.15 9.92 8.50
C GLU A 68 -4.61 10.30 8.28
N LEU A 69 -5.49 9.94 9.23
CA LEU A 69 -6.87 10.40 9.26
C LEU A 69 -6.92 11.84 9.79
N THR A 70 -7.36 12.80 8.96
CA THR A 70 -7.30 14.24 9.24
C THR A 70 -8.07 14.63 10.50
N SER A 71 -9.27 14.07 10.71
CA SER A 71 -10.15 14.41 11.84
C SER A 71 -9.59 14.01 13.20
N GLN A 72 -8.75 12.98 13.27
CA GLN A 72 -8.20 12.44 14.51
C GLN A 72 -6.68 12.63 14.63
N ARG A 73 -6.01 12.96 13.53
CA ARG A 73 -4.54 13.08 13.44
C ARG A 73 -3.81 11.80 13.83
N VAL A 74 -4.36 10.66 13.47
CA VAL A 74 -3.80 9.32 13.77
C VAL A 74 -3.39 8.60 12.50
N LEU A 75 -2.33 7.81 12.58
CA LEU A 75 -1.92 6.89 11.52
C LEU A 75 -2.94 5.74 11.46
N ILE A 76 -3.55 5.52 10.29
CA ILE A 76 -4.56 4.48 10.07
C ILE A 76 -4.10 3.37 9.12
N GLY A 77 -2.96 3.56 8.46
CA GLY A 77 -2.42 2.61 7.51
C GLY A 77 -1.26 3.18 6.71
N ASP A 78 -0.86 2.43 5.70
CA ASP A 78 0.18 2.84 4.76
C ASP A 78 -0.11 2.35 3.34
N VAL A 79 0.40 3.09 2.34
CA VAL A 79 0.40 2.71 0.92
C VAL A 79 1.82 2.75 0.41
N GLY A 80 2.29 1.61 -0.12
CA GLY A 80 3.63 1.46 -0.68
C GLY A 80 3.64 1.52 -2.19
N VAL A 81 4.64 2.16 -2.75
CA VAL A 81 4.95 2.17 -4.19
C VAL A 81 6.39 1.73 -4.37
N GLY A 82 6.60 0.65 -5.12
CA GLY A 82 7.91 0.18 -5.56
C GLY A 82 8.18 0.66 -6.97
N LEU A 83 8.88 1.78 -7.12
CA LEU A 83 9.22 2.30 -8.44
C LEU A 83 10.39 1.50 -9.04
N HIS A 84 10.22 1.00 -10.26
CA HIS A 84 11.26 0.25 -10.97
C HIS A 84 12.37 1.16 -11.48
N ASP A 85 13.56 0.60 -11.78
CA ASP A 85 14.72 1.35 -12.27
C ASP A 85 14.46 2.10 -13.58
N ASN A 86 13.52 1.60 -14.40
CA ASN A 86 13.13 2.24 -15.66
C ASN A 86 12.20 3.45 -15.46
N LEU A 87 11.73 3.72 -14.25
CA LEU A 87 10.79 4.80 -13.87
C LEU A 87 9.44 4.76 -14.60
N MET A 88 9.17 3.68 -15.34
CA MET A 88 7.94 3.53 -16.13
C MET A 88 6.99 2.48 -15.56
N GLN A 89 7.45 1.72 -14.58
CA GLN A 89 6.68 0.67 -13.92
C GLN A 89 6.78 0.82 -12.41
N ALA A 90 5.72 0.47 -11.72
CA ALA A 90 5.71 0.44 -10.25
C ALA A 90 4.87 -0.74 -9.73
N ASP A 91 5.19 -1.19 -8.52
CA ASP A 91 4.38 -2.12 -7.75
C ASP A 91 3.64 -1.38 -6.64
N LEU A 92 2.43 -1.82 -6.32
CA LEU A 92 1.58 -1.23 -5.30
C LEU A 92 1.33 -2.24 -4.17
N GLY A 93 1.46 -1.76 -2.94
CA GLY A 93 1.03 -2.49 -1.75
C GLY A 93 0.34 -1.57 -0.75
N PHE A 94 -0.48 -2.11 0.13
CA PHE A 94 -1.16 -1.31 1.15
C PHE A 94 -1.49 -2.14 2.39
N THR A 95 -1.56 -1.47 3.53
CA THR A 95 -1.97 -2.07 4.81
C THR A 95 -2.77 -1.05 5.60
N PHE A 96 -3.91 -1.47 6.14
CA PHE A 96 -4.77 -0.60 6.96
C PHE A 96 -5.12 -1.27 8.29
N ALA A 97 -5.08 -0.47 9.35
CA ALA A 97 -5.45 -0.90 10.68
C ALA A 97 -6.92 -1.41 10.72
N PRO A 98 -7.22 -2.52 11.43
CA PRO A 98 -8.54 -3.15 11.43
C PRO A 98 -9.69 -2.19 11.73
N ALA A 99 -9.50 -1.29 12.71
CA ALA A 99 -10.52 -0.33 13.14
C ALA A 99 -10.96 0.66 12.04
N TYR A 100 -10.19 0.79 10.96
CA TYR A 100 -10.45 1.75 9.86
C TYR A 100 -10.82 1.07 8.54
N ARG A 101 -11.00 -0.26 8.54
CA ARG A 101 -11.44 -1.00 7.36
C ARG A 101 -12.93 -0.81 7.09
N GLY A 102 -13.36 -1.05 5.85
CA GLY A 102 -14.77 -0.98 5.45
C GLY A 102 -15.34 0.44 5.34
N GLN A 103 -14.54 1.49 5.59
CA GLN A 103 -14.98 2.89 5.60
C GLN A 103 -14.54 3.68 4.35
N GLY A 104 -13.95 3.00 3.36
CA GLY A 104 -13.50 3.62 2.11
C GLY A 104 -12.12 4.28 2.16
N TYR A 105 -11.48 4.39 3.32
CA TYR A 105 -10.18 5.06 3.46
C TYR A 105 -9.08 4.44 2.59
N ALA A 106 -9.02 3.12 2.51
CA ALA A 106 -8.03 2.43 1.67
C ALA A 106 -8.21 2.77 0.19
N THR A 107 -9.46 2.82 -0.31
CA THR A 107 -9.77 3.20 -1.68
C THR A 107 -9.35 4.65 -1.96
N GLU A 108 -9.66 5.56 -1.04
CA GLU A 108 -9.31 6.99 -1.13
C GLU A 108 -7.79 7.19 -1.15
N ALA A 109 -7.08 6.55 -0.23
CA ALA A 109 -5.62 6.64 -0.15
C ALA A 109 -4.92 6.08 -1.38
N VAL A 110 -5.32 4.88 -1.84
CA VAL A 110 -4.74 4.23 -3.01
C VAL A 110 -4.99 5.07 -4.26
N ARG A 111 -6.19 5.63 -4.45
CA ARG A 111 -6.49 6.54 -5.58
C ARG A 111 -5.59 7.78 -5.57
N ALA A 112 -5.41 8.42 -4.42
CA ALA A 112 -4.54 9.59 -4.32
C ALA A 112 -3.07 9.28 -4.67
N VAL A 113 -2.58 8.09 -4.29
CA VAL A 113 -1.23 7.64 -4.65
C VAL A 113 -1.15 7.33 -6.15
N LEU A 114 -2.12 6.60 -6.70
CA LEU A 114 -2.16 6.28 -8.14
C LEU A 114 -2.26 7.53 -9.01
N ASP A 115 -3.05 8.51 -8.60
CA ASP A 115 -3.13 9.80 -9.30
C ASP A 115 -1.75 10.44 -9.41
N ARG A 116 -1.02 10.54 -8.30
CA ARG A 116 0.35 11.04 -8.31
C ARG A 116 1.29 10.19 -9.18
N VAL A 117 1.21 8.87 -9.08
CA VAL A 117 2.08 7.94 -9.81
C VAL A 117 1.90 8.12 -11.33
N PHE A 118 0.66 8.24 -11.80
CA PHE A 118 0.40 8.40 -13.22
C PHE A 118 0.58 9.85 -13.72
N THR A 119 0.10 10.85 -12.97
CA THR A 119 0.05 12.24 -13.46
C THR A 119 1.32 13.03 -13.20
N VAL A 120 2.04 12.73 -12.10
CA VAL A 120 3.23 13.47 -11.71
C VAL A 120 4.51 12.70 -12.01
N GLN A 121 4.56 11.39 -11.71
CA GLN A 121 5.74 10.56 -11.97
C GLN A 121 5.77 10.03 -13.41
N GLY A 122 4.64 10.02 -14.13
CA GLY A 122 4.59 9.55 -15.51
C GLY A 122 4.76 8.05 -15.68
N VAL A 123 4.49 7.28 -14.62
CA VAL A 123 4.54 5.82 -14.66
C VAL A 123 3.51 5.31 -15.68
N ARG A 124 3.92 4.36 -16.52
CA ARG A 124 3.04 3.78 -17.55
C ARG A 124 2.15 2.66 -17.02
N ARG A 125 2.68 1.86 -16.07
CA ARG A 125 1.99 0.68 -15.54
C ARG A 125 2.24 0.54 -14.04
N VAL A 126 1.19 0.25 -13.31
CA VAL A 126 1.25 -0.19 -11.91
C VAL A 126 0.77 -1.62 -11.81
N SER A 127 1.55 -2.48 -11.15
CA SER A 127 1.19 -3.86 -10.83
C SER A 127 0.86 -3.99 -9.35
N ALA A 128 0.00 -4.95 -9.03
CA ALA A 128 -0.27 -5.35 -7.65
C ALA A 128 -0.51 -6.85 -7.60
N GLU A 129 -0.20 -7.47 -6.48
CA GLU A 129 -0.48 -8.87 -6.24
C GLU A 129 -1.08 -9.06 -4.85
N CYS A 130 -1.87 -10.10 -4.68
CA CYS A 130 -2.36 -10.51 -3.36
C CYS A 130 -2.60 -12.01 -3.32
N ASP A 131 -2.48 -12.60 -2.11
CA ASP A 131 -2.91 -13.98 -1.87
C ASP A 131 -4.34 -14.18 -2.38
N ALA A 132 -4.58 -15.26 -3.11
CA ALA A 132 -5.87 -15.54 -3.74
C ALA A 132 -7.05 -15.66 -2.73
N ARG A 133 -6.73 -15.87 -1.46
CA ARG A 133 -7.69 -15.90 -0.34
C ARG A 133 -7.98 -14.50 0.22
N ASN A 134 -7.19 -13.49 -0.15
CA ASN A 134 -7.37 -12.10 0.31
C ASN A 134 -8.37 -11.35 -0.58
N GLU A 135 -9.64 -11.77 -0.49
CA GLU A 135 -10.73 -11.16 -1.27
C GLU A 135 -10.89 -9.65 -1.01
N ALA A 136 -10.54 -9.18 0.20
CA ALA A 136 -10.67 -7.77 0.55
C ALA A 136 -9.70 -6.91 -0.30
N SER A 137 -8.44 -7.36 -0.43
CA SER A 137 -7.46 -6.70 -1.31
C SER A 137 -7.86 -6.80 -2.77
N ALA A 138 -8.28 -7.97 -3.24
CA ALA A 138 -8.73 -8.15 -4.63
C ALA A 138 -9.88 -7.19 -4.98
N ARG A 139 -10.93 -7.13 -4.15
CA ARG A 139 -12.05 -6.19 -4.35
C ARG A 139 -11.64 -4.72 -4.28
N LEU A 140 -10.64 -4.36 -3.47
CA LEU A 140 -10.14 -3.00 -3.43
C LEU A 140 -9.43 -2.66 -4.74
N LEU A 141 -8.53 -3.53 -5.22
CA LEU A 141 -7.80 -3.33 -6.47
C LEU A 141 -8.76 -3.18 -7.66
N GLU A 142 -9.76 -4.06 -7.79
CA GLU A 142 -10.79 -3.96 -8.83
C GLU A 142 -11.59 -2.64 -8.73
N ARG A 143 -11.96 -2.22 -7.52
CA ARG A 143 -12.70 -0.97 -7.29
C ARG A 143 -11.93 0.27 -7.68
N VAL A 144 -10.62 0.28 -7.53
CA VAL A 144 -9.77 1.42 -7.93
C VAL A 144 -9.38 1.39 -9.39
N GLY A 145 -9.75 0.32 -10.13
CA GLY A 145 -9.60 0.26 -11.58
C GLY A 145 -8.58 -0.76 -12.09
N PHE A 146 -7.95 -1.54 -11.21
CA PHE A 146 -7.07 -2.61 -11.68
C PHE A 146 -7.83 -3.71 -12.41
N THR A 147 -7.24 -4.19 -13.49
CA THR A 147 -7.68 -5.40 -14.20
C THR A 147 -6.97 -6.61 -13.60
N ARG A 148 -7.73 -7.66 -13.27
CA ARG A 148 -7.16 -8.93 -12.88
C ARG A 148 -6.61 -9.64 -14.11
N GLU A 149 -5.29 -9.84 -14.16
CA GLU A 149 -4.59 -10.40 -15.31
C GLU A 149 -4.32 -11.90 -15.19
N GLY A 150 -4.34 -12.43 -13.97
CA GLY A 150 -4.08 -13.85 -13.80
C GLY A 150 -4.14 -14.36 -12.37
N ARG A 151 -3.88 -15.68 -12.25
CA ARG A 151 -3.65 -16.37 -10.99
C ARG A 151 -2.43 -17.27 -11.16
N GLN A 152 -1.46 -17.11 -10.29
CA GLN A 152 -0.31 -18.00 -10.19
C GLN A 152 -0.55 -19.02 -9.07
N ARG A 153 -0.48 -20.31 -9.42
CA ARG A 153 -0.68 -21.37 -8.43
C ARG A 153 0.64 -21.69 -7.74
N SER A 154 0.60 -21.83 -6.41
CA SER A 154 1.77 -22.18 -5.57
C SER A 154 2.98 -21.30 -5.90
N SER A 155 2.77 -20.01 -6.03
CA SER A 155 3.78 -19.02 -6.44
C SER A 155 4.58 -18.49 -5.26
N THR A 156 3.94 -18.31 -4.12
CA THR A 156 4.58 -17.71 -2.94
C THR A 156 4.64 -18.69 -1.78
N TRP A 157 5.85 -18.82 -1.18
CA TRP A 157 6.01 -19.52 0.09
C TRP A 157 5.73 -18.55 1.23
N LEU A 158 4.56 -18.68 1.85
CA LEU A 158 4.12 -17.78 2.92
C LEU A 158 3.87 -18.55 4.21
N LYS A 159 4.65 -18.26 5.25
CA LYS A 159 4.45 -18.77 6.63
C LYS A 159 4.28 -20.29 6.74
N GLY A 160 5.07 -21.04 5.94
CA GLY A 160 5.08 -22.49 6.02
C GLY A 160 4.15 -23.19 5.04
N GLU A 161 3.52 -22.47 4.12
CA GLU A 161 2.68 -23.04 3.06
C GLU A 161 2.92 -22.37 1.70
N TRP A 162 2.64 -23.11 0.61
CA TRP A 162 2.57 -22.55 -0.72
C TRP A 162 1.20 -21.92 -0.97
N THR A 163 1.18 -20.66 -1.40
CA THR A 163 -0.04 -19.93 -1.68
C THR A 163 -0.16 -19.58 -3.16
N ASP A 164 -1.39 -19.39 -3.61
CA ASP A 164 -1.67 -18.86 -4.94
C ASP A 164 -1.79 -17.33 -4.86
N ASP A 165 -1.31 -16.63 -5.89
CA ASP A 165 -1.41 -15.19 -5.99
C ASP A 165 -2.31 -14.77 -7.15
N LEU A 166 -3.10 -13.71 -6.92
CA LEU A 166 -3.82 -12.99 -7.95
C LEU A 166 -2.96 -11.84 -8.44
N LEU A 167 -2.83 -11.72 -9.76
CA LEU A 167 -2.08 -10.66 -10.42
C LEU A 167 -3.02 -9.59 -10.96
N PHE A 168 -2.67 -8.34 -10.73
CA PHE A 168 -3.42 -7.17 -11.17
C PHE A 168 -2.52 -6.17 -11.88
N GLY A 169 -3.06 -5.51 -12.90
CA GLY A 169 -2.40 -4.44 -13.63
C GLY A 169 -3.33 -3.25 -13.86
N LEU A 170 -2.74 -2.05 -13.86
CA LEU A 170 -3.41 -0.82 -14.22
C LEU A 170 -2.48 0.01 -15.11
N LEU A 171 -2.97 0.44 -16.25
CA LEU A 171 -2.22 1.26 -17.21
C LEU A 171 -2.58 2.74 -17.04
N SER A 172 -1.61 3.61 -17.36
CA SER A 172 -1.85 5.06 -17.32
C SER A 172 -2.97 5.52 -18.27
N GLU A 173 -3.17 4.81 -19.37
CA GLU A 173 -4.26 5.10 -20.35
C GLU A 173 -5.65 4.74 -19.82
N ASP A 174 -5.72 3.83 -18.83
CA ASP A 174 -6.97 3.44 -18.16
C ASP A 174 -7.28 4.31 -16.94
N TRP A 175 -6.32 5.16 -16.53
CA TRP A 175 -6.49 6.04 -15.37
C TRP A 175 -7.22 7.33 -15.78
N PRO A 176 -8.43 7.61 -15.27
CA PRO A 176 -9.16 8.80 -15.64
C PRO A 176 -8.44 10.06 -15.12
N PRO A 177 -8.23 11.08 -15.96
CA PRO A 177 -7.62 12.33 -15.51
C PRO A 177 -8.48 13.01 -14.44
N GLY A 178 -7.87 13.32 -13.29
CA GLY A 178 -8.57 14.00 -12.20
C GLY A 178 -9.55 13.13 -11.41
N ALA A 179 -9.32 11.81 -11.34
CA ALA A 179 -10.09 10.94 -10.46
C ALA A 179 -9.91 11.37 -9.00
N PRO A 180 -10.97 11.78 -8.30
CA PRO A 180 -10.91 12.26 -6.93
C PRO A 180 -10.57 11.16 -5.93
#